data_779406049d3393614ea075fdcbe0d1a0
#
_entry.id   779406049d3393614ea075fdcbe0d1a0
#
_cell.length_a   1.000
_cell.length_b   1.000
_cell.length_c   1.000
_cell.angle_alpha   90.00
_cell.angle_beta   90.00
_cell.angle_gamma   90.00
#
_symmetry.space_group_name_H-M   'P 1'
#
loop_
_entity.id
_entity.type
_entity.pdbx_description
1 polymer ?
#
loop_
_entity_poly.entity_id
_entity_poly.type
_entity_poly.pdbx_seq_one_letter_code
_entity_poly.pdbx_strand_id
1 'polypeptide(L)'
;TPLEGGYDYVTVMVPVPALVAQAASLAGEGGIVNAFAGIPAGTTGEFDLQGIVERRIFMLGTSGSDVSDMRTVLRKIEEGIIDTHISLDAVTGMAGFRDAIDSVINRTSGGKIMVYPRLHDLPLTRLVDMPEKLPHVAAKLNNGIWTKEAEQALLQTAG
;
A
#
# COMPACT_ATOMS: atom_id res chain seq x y z
N THR A 1 4.03 20.31 12.72
CA THR A 1 5.29 21.02 12.95
C THR A 1 6.43 20.03 12.72
N PRO A 2 7.48 20.37 11.94
CA PRO A 2 8.65 19.50 11.82
C PRO A 2 9.23 19.22 13.19
N LEU A 3 9.84 18.04 13.36
CA LEU A 3 10.55 17.66 14.57
C LEU A 3 11.77 18.58 14.76
N GLU A 4 12.00 19.07 15.95
CA GLU A 4 13.24 19.78 16.28
C GLU A 4 14.42 18.82 16.05
N GLY A 5 15.43 19.24 15.27
CA GLY A 5 16.55 18.39 14.85
C GLY A 5 16.31 17.59 13.56
N GLY A 6 15.09 17.55 13.02
CA GLY A 6 14.72 16.81 11.80
C GLY A 6 14.46 15.32 12.04
N TYR A 7 14.30 14.58 10.94
CA TYR A 7 14.00 13.15 10.97
C TYR A 7 15.24 12.32 10.61
N ASP A 8 15.44 11.20 11.30
CA ASP A 8 16.52 10.26 11.00
C ASP A 8 16.30 9.53 9.68
N TYR A 9 15.03 9.30 9.30
CA TYR A 9 14.67 8.61 8.07
C TYR A 9 13.38 9.18 7.45
N VAL A 10 13.45 9.56 6.17
CA VAL A 10 12.31 10.08 5.42
C VAL A 10 12.12 9.26 4.15
N THR A 11 10.93 8.66 3.97
CA THR A 11 10.59 7.93 2.75
C THR A 11 9.61 8.74 1.90
N VAL A 12 9.94 8.90 0.61
CA VAL A 12 9.07 9.55 -0.38
C VAL A 12 8.41 8.50 -1.25
N MET A 13 7.09 8.35 -1.11
CA MET A 13 6.30 7.31 -1.76
C MET A 13 5.62 7.78 -3.07
N VAL A 14 5.85 9.02 -3.49
CA VAL A 14 5.23 9.60 -4.67
C VAL A 14 6.28 10.20 -5.62
N PRO A 15 6.11 10.09 -6.96
CA PRO A 15 7.09 10.53 -7.95
C PRO A 15 7.04 12.06 -8.20
N VAL A 16 7.13 12.86 -7.14
CA VAL A 16 7.07 14.33 -7.21
C VAL A 16 8.42 14.91 -6.78
N PRO A 17 9.22 15.50 -7.70
CA PRO A 17 10.55 16.00 -7.38
C PRO A 17 10.60 17.00 -6.21
N ALA A 18 9.63 17.91 -6.13
CA ALA A 18 9.53 18.88 -5.05
C ALA A 18 9.39 18.22 -3.67
N LEU A 19 8.70 17.07 -3.58
CA LEU A 19 8.57 16.31 -2.33
C LEU A 19 9.86 15.59 -1.95
N VAL A 20 10.66 15.15 -2.93
CA VAL A 20 11.99 14.59 -2.66
C VAL A 20 12.92 15.68 -2.12
N ALA A 21 12.89 16.88 -2.71
CA ALA A 21 13.65 18.03 -2.21
C ALA A 21 13.19 18.44 -0.79
N GLN A 22 11.88 18.46 -0.55
CA GLN A 22 11.31 18.73 0.78
C GLN A 22 11.73 17.67 1.80
N ALA A 23 11.77 16.39 1.43
CA ALA A 23 12.24 15.32 2.29
C ALA A 23 13.70 15.56 2.73
N ALA A 24 14.55 16.01 1.81
CA ALA A 24 15.92 16.39 2.15
C ALA A 24 15.98 17.57 3.15
N SER A 25 15.07 18.53 3.05
CA SER A 25 15.00 19.65 4.00
C SER A 25 14.49 19.24 5.39
N LEU A 26 13.69 18.17 5.47
CA LEU A 26 13.14 17.63 6.72
C LEU A 26 14.08 16.65 7.44
N ALA A 27 15.04 16.08 6.74
CA ALA A 27 16.00 15.17 7.33
C ALA A 27 16.96 15.91 8.27
N GLY A 28 17.24 15.32 9.42
CA GLY A 28 18.21 15.81 10.40
C GLY A 28 19.65 15.53 9.99
N GLU A 29 20.60 15.87 10.87
CA GLU A 29 22.03 15.58 10.66
C GLU A 29 22.25 14.05 10.57
N GLY A 30 22.94 13.61 9.51
CA GLY A 30 23.16 12.18 9.23
C GLY A 30 21.91 11.42 8.81
N GLY A 31 20.80 12.10 8.56
CA GLY A 31 19.53 11.49 8.19
C GLY A 31 19.54 10.85 6.80
N ILE A 32 18.64 9.90 6.59
CA ILE A 32 18.50 9.16 5.35
C ILE A 32 17.21 9.58 4.64
N VAL A 33 17.32 9.93 3.35
CA VAL A 33 16.17 10.16 2.47
C VAL A 33 16.09 9.03 1.44
N ASN A 34 15.01 8.27 1.48
CA ASN A 34 14.73 7.21 0.53
C ASN A 34 13.64 7.65 -0.47
N ALA A 35 14.03 7.89 -1.73
CA ALA A 35 13.09 8.09 -2.81
C ALA A 35 12.60 6.74 -3.34
N PHE A 36 11.56 6.19 -2.70
CA PHE A 36 11.00 4.86 -3.02
C PHE A 36 10.03 4.89 -4.21
N ALA A 37 9.59 6.05 -4.65
CA ALA A 37 8.63 6.18 -5.73
C ALA A 37 9.21 5.77 -7.09
N GLY A 38 8.36 5.21 -7.95
CA GLY A 38 8.71 4.95 -9.36
C GLY A 38 8.81 6.24 -10.17
N ILE A 39 9.96 6.92 -10.09
CA ILE A 39 10.21 8.19 -10.78
C ILE A 39 10.45 7.91 -12.26
N PRO A 40 9.70 8.55 -13.21
CA PRO A 40 9.92 8.39 -14.64
C PRO A 40 11.32 8.82 -15.07
N ALA A 41 11.87 8.14 -16.08
CA ALA A 41 13.17 8.50 -16.66
C ALA A 41 13.17 9.97 -17.15
N GLY A 42 14.27 10.68 -16.91
CA GLY A 42 14.42 12.09 -17.29
C GLY A 42 13.78 13.08 -16.32
N THR A 43 13.15 12.63 -15.25
CA THR A 43 12.64 13.52 -14.20
C THR A 43 13.80 14.15 -13.43
N THR A 44 13.79 15.46 -13.31
CA THR A 44 14.81 16.25 -12.58
C THR A 44 14.14 17.09 -11.49
N GLY A 45 14.92 17.52 -10.51
CA GLY A 45 14.46 18.38 -9.43
C GLY A 45 15.57 19.30 -8.91
N GLU A 46 15.17 20.39 -8.27
CA GLU A 46 16.10 21.32 -7.61
C GLU A 46 16.30 20.91 -6.17
N PHE A 47 17.57 20.87 -5.73
CA PHE A 47 17.95 20.48 -4.39
C PHE A 47 18.84 21.53 -3.74
N ASP A 48 18.70 21.75 -2.45
CA ASP A 48 19.65 22.45 -1.62
C ASP A 48 20.86 21.53 -1.34
N LEU A 49 21.84 21.58 -2.28
CA LEU A 49 23.05 20.76 -2.18
C LEU A 49 23.92 21.16 -0.98
N GLN A 50 23.94 22.46 -0.64
CA GLN A 50 24.69 22.93 0.52
C GLN A 50 24.12 22.31 1.80
N GLY A 51 22.81 22.39 2.01
CA GLY A 51 22.17 21.80 3.18
C GLY A 51 22.31 20.28 3.27
N ILE A 52 22.35 19.59 2.12
CA ILE A 52 22.62 18.14 2.08
C ILE A 52 24.05 17.84 2.58
N VAL A 53 25.04 18.60 2.13
CA VAL A 53 26.45 18.43 2.53
C VAL A 53 26.67 18.80 3.99
N GLU A 54 26.17 19.95 4.44
CA GLU A 54 26.33 20.43 5.81
C GLU A 54 25.73 19.49 6.85
N ARG A 55 24.55 18.94 6.56
CA ARG A 55 23.83 17.99 7.44
C ARG A 55 24.21 16.52 7.18
N ARG A 56 25.13 16.26 6.24
CA ARG A 56 25.59 14.90 5.92
C ARG A 56 24.44 13.94 5.59
N ILE A 57 23.46 14.38 4.80
CA ILE A 57 22.27 13.60 4.44
C ILE A 57 22.64 12.51 3.44
N PHE A 58 22.19 11.30 3.69
CA PHE A 58 22.29 10.17 2.78
C PHE A 58 21.04 10.10 1.89
N MET A 59 21.22 10.24 0.58
CA MET A 59 20.12 10.05 -0.38
C MET A 59 20.27 8.72 -1.08
N LEU A 60 19.22 7.92 -1.07
CA LEU A 60 19.15 6.67 -1.80
C LEU A 60 17.81 6.57 -2.55
N GLY A 61 17.81 5.81 -3.63
CA GLY A 61 16.61 5.54 -4.41
C GLY A 61 16.43 4.05 -4.55
N THR A 62 15.21 3.60 -4.26
CA THR A 62 14.79 2.22 -4.49
C THR A 62 13.39 2.25 -5.10
N SER A 63 13.12 1.41 -6.08
CA SER A 63 11.80 1.32 -6.68
C SER A 63 11.47 -0.13 -7.02
N GLY A 64 10.26 -0.53 -6.67
CA GLY A 64 9.80 -1.90 -6.83
C GLY A 64 10.36 -2.84 -5.77
N SER A 65 10.09 -4.13 -5.95
CA SER A 65 10.56 -5.23 -5.11
C SER A 65 11.14 -6.32 -6.00
N ASP A 66 12.15 -7.00 -5.51
CA ASP A 66 12.65 -8.21 -6.13
C ASP A 66 12.01 -9.47 -5.50
N VAL A 67 12.37 -10.65 -6.04
CA VAL A 67 11.83 -11.91 -5.54
C VAL A 67 12.31 -12.19 -4.11
N SER A 68 13.46 -11.69 -3.69
CA SER A 68 13.99 -11.86 -2.33
C SER A 68 13.18 -11.06 -1.31
N ASP A 69 12.75 -9.85 -1.69
CA ASP A 69 11.85 -9.02 -0.87
C ASP A 69 10.49 -9.69 -0.68
N MET A 70 9.94 -10.23 -1.76
CA MET A 70 8.66 -10.96 -1.72
C MET A 70 8.73 -12.18 -0.79
N ARG A 71 9.82 -12.96 -0.86
CA ARG A 71 10.05 -14.09 0.03
C ARG A 71 10.20 -13.67 1.50
N THR A 72 10.86 -12.54 1.73
CA THR A 72 11.02 -11.98 3.07
C THR A 72 9.69 -11.55 3.66
N VAL A 73 8.84 -10.88 2.86
CA VAL A 73 7.49 -10.50 3.28
C VAL A 73 6.62 -11.72 3.53
N LEU A 74 6.64 -12.73 2.63
CA LEU A 74 5.89 -13.97 2.80
C LEU A 74 6.24 -14.67 4.11
N ARG A 75 7.53 -14.84 4.40
CA ARG A 75 7.99 -15.43 5.66
C ARG A 75 7.47 -14.64 6.88
N LYS A 76 7.53 -13.31 6.85
CA LYS A 76 7.01 -12.48 7.94
C LYS A 76 5.50 -12.62 8.13
N ILE A 77 4.75 -12.83 7.04
CA ILE A 77 3.30 -13.12 7.11
C ILE A 77 3.07 -14.49 7.75
N GLU A 78 3.81 -15.52 7.34
CA GLU A 78 3.72 -16.87 7.89
C GLU A 78 4.10 -16.92 9.38
N GLU A 79 5.06 -16.10 9.81
CA GLU A 79 5.47 -15.93 11.21
C GLU A 79 4.50 -15.05 12.02
N GLY A 80 3.45 -14.47 11.39
CA GLY A 80 2.48 -13.60 12.05
C GLY A 80 3.01 -12.21 12.44
N ILE A 81 4.17 -11.81 11.89
CA ILE A 81 4.80 -10.49 12.16
C ILE A 81 4.10 -9.37 11.37
N ILE A 82 3.62 -9.71 10.16
CA ILE A 82 2.91 -8.77 9.27
C ILE A 82 1.54 -9.34 8.95
N ASP A 83 0.50 -8.53 9.14
CA ASP A 83 -0.85 -8.83 8.67
C ASP A 83 -1.15 -7.95 7.44
N THR A 84 -1.27 -8.59 6.27
CA THR A 84 -1.60 -7.90 5.01
C THR A 84 -3.11 -7.74 4.80
N HIS A 85 -3.95 -8.40 5.59
CA HIS A 85 -5.41 -8.32 5.50
C HIS A 85 -5.93 -6.92 5.80
N ILE A 86 -5.22 -6.17 6.64
CA ILE A 86 -5.55 -4.79 7.02
C ILE A 86 -5.64 -3.83 5.81
N SER A 87 -4.97 -4.16 4.71
CA SER A 87 -4.97 -3.33 3.51
C SER A 87 -6.12 -3.63 2.53
N LEU A 88 -6.96 -4.64 2.80
CA LEU A 88 -8.09 -4.99 1.94
C LEU A 88 -9.28 -4.06 2.20
N ASP A 89 -9.85 -3.49 1.14
CA ASP A 89 -11.06 -2.67 1.17
C ASP A 89 -12.27 -3.39 0.56
N ALA A 90 -12.04 -4.18 -0.49
CA ALA A 90 -13.11 -4.84 -1.22
C ALA A 90 -12.69 -6.18 -1.83
N VAL A 91 -13.68 -6.99 -2.16
CA VAL A 91 -13.54 -8.22 -2.96
C VAL A 91 -14.43 -8.16 -4.19
N THR A 92 -14.04 -8.86 -5.25
CA THR A 92 -14.84 -8.96 -6.46
C THR A 92 -14.57 -10.26 -7.21
N GLY A 93 -15.52 -10.70 -8.00
CA GLY A 93 -15.33 -11.68 -9.07
C GLY A 93 -15.11 -10.99 -10.42
N MET A 94 -15.29 -11.73 -11.50
CA MET A 94 -15.13 -11.18 -12.85
C MET A 94 -16.24 -10.19 -13.22
N ALA A 95 -17.47 -10.37 -12.72
CA ALA A 95 -18.57 -9.46 -12.98
C ALA A 95 -18.31 -8.03 -12.49
N GLY A 96 -17.69 -7.88 -11.32
CA GLY A 96 -17.36 -6.55 -10.76
C GLY A 96 -15.94 -6.07 -11.06
N PHE A 97 -15.19 -6.76 -11.92
CA PHE A 97 -13.79 -6.43 -12.18
C PHE A 97 -13.62 -5.03 -12.81
N ARG A 98 -14.52 -4.65 -13.72
CA ARG A 98 -14.49 -3.32 -14.32
C ARG A 98 -14.72 -2.22 -13.29
N ASP A 99 -15.70 -2.40 -12.43
CA ASP A 99 -16.01 -1.44 -11.35
C ASP A 99 -14.82 -1.32 -10.37
N ALA A 100 -14.12 -2.43 -10.13
CA ALA A 100 -12.90 -2.44 -9.33
C ALA A 100 -11.80 -1.57 -9.95
N ILE A 101 -11.54 -1.71 -11.26
CA ILE A 101 -10.57 -0.87 -11.98
C ILE A 101 -10.99 0.60 -11.93
N ASP A 102 -12.25 0.89 -12.23
CA ASP A 102 -12.77 2.26 -12.23
C ASP A 102 -12.65 2.90 -10.84
N SER A 103 -12.88 2.13 -9.77
CA SER A 103 -12.71 2.62 -8.39
C SER A 103 -11.26 2.97 -8.05
N VAL A 104 -10.28 2.21 -8.58
CA VAL A 104 -8.84 2.51 -8.40
C VAL A 104 -8.45 3.75 -9.20
N ILE A 105 -8.86 3.85 -10.47
CA ILE A 105 -8.58 5.00 -11.34
C ILE A 105 -9.13 6.29 -10.72
N ASN A 106 -10.38 6.24 -10.24
CA ASN A 106 -11.08 7.37 -9.65
C ASN A 106 -10.71 7.61 -8.17
N ARG A 107 -9.82 6.79 -7.59
CA ARG A 107 -9.37 6.88 -6.19
C ARG A 107 -10.53 6.83 -5.18
N THR A 108 -11.54 6.01 -5.47
CA THR A 108 -12.70 5.81 -4.59
C THR A 108 -12.55 4.56 -3.71
N SER A 109 -11.58 3.68 -4.00
CA SER A 109 -11.20 2.58 -3.12
C SER A 109 -10.35 3.07 -1.96
N GLY A 110 -10.67 2.63 -0.76
CA GLY A 110 -9.90 2.94 0.46
C GLY A 110 -8.66 2.07 0.66
N GLY A 111 -8.52 1.00 -0.11
CA GLY A 111 -7.43 0.04 0.01
C GLY A 111 -7.33 -0.88 -1.20
N LYS A 112 -6.78 -2.07 -0.99
CA LYS A 112 -6.64 -3.08 -2.03
C LYS A 112 -7.97 -3.76 -2.33
N ILE A 113 -8.14 -4.19 -3.57
CA ILE A 113 -9.28 -5.00 -4.03
C ILE A 113 -8.76 -6.39 -4.40
N MET A 114 -9.32 -7.42 -3.76
CA MET A 114 -9.00 -8.82 -4.10
C MET A 114 -9.96 -9.31 -5.18
N VAL A 115 -9.40 -9.87 -6.26
CA VAL A 115 -10.18 -10.45 -7.35
C VAL A 115 -10.16 -11.96 -7.23
N TYR A 116 -11.35 -12.57 -7.20
CA TYR A 116 -11.57 -14.01 -7.18
C TYR A 116 -12.13 -14.48 -8.53
N PRO A 117 -11.31 -14.87 -9.50
CA PRO A 117 -11.78 -15.21 -10.85
C PRO A 117 -12.79 -16.37 -10.90
N ARG A 118 -12.74 -17.27 -9.93
CA ARG A 118 -13.69 -18.41 -9.83
C ARG A 118 -15.09 -18.01 -9.35
N LEU A 119 -15.21 -16.86 -8.67
CA LEU A 119 -16.49 -16.30 -8.22
C LEU A 119 -17.05 -15.38 -9.29
N HIS A 120 -17.40 -15.95 -10.49
CA HIS A 120 -17.72 -15.18 -11.69
C HIS A 120 -18.73 -14.06 -11.44
N ASP A 121 -19.80 -14.34 -10.72
CA ASP A 121 -20.95 -13.44 -10.55
C ASP A 121 -20.83 -12.51 -9.35
N LEU A 122 -19.73 -12.59 -8.58
CA LEU A 122 -19.52 -11.73 -7.43
C LEU A 122 -19.27 -10.28 -7.89
N PRO A 123 -20.20 -9.34 -7.60
CA PRO A 123 -19.98 -7.92 -7.89
C PRO A 123 -18.90 -7.33 -6.97
N LEU A 124 -18.42 -6.13 -7.28
CA LEU A 124 -17.56 -5.38 -6.39
C LEU A 124 -18.29 -5.16 -5.05
N THR A 125 -17.72 -5.72 -3.98
CA THR A 125 -18.30 -5.68 -2.64
C THR A 125 -17.25 -5.18 -1.66
N ARG A 126 -17.48 -3.99 -1.07
CA ARG A 126 -16.61 -3.43 -0.05
C ARG A 126 -16.81 -4.17 1.27
N LEU A 127 -15.78 -4.23 2.12
CA LEU A 127 -15.89 -4.87 3.42
C LEU A 127 -16.97 -4.22 4.30
N VAL A 128 -17.14 -2.91 4.19
CA VAL A 128 -18.16 -2.14 4.92
C VAL A 128 -19.59 -2.52 4.50
N ASP A 129 -19.80 -2.98 3.26
CA ASP A 129 -21.11 -3.37 2.73
C ASP A 129 -21.41 -4.88 2.95
N MET A 130 -20.43 -5.66 3.40
CA MET A 130 -20.60 -7.11 3.56
C MET A 130 -21.69 -7.52 4.56
N PRO A 131 -21.94 -6.81 5.67
CA PRO A 131 -23.03 -7.18 6.56
C PRO A 131 -24.39 -7.26 5.87
N GLU A 132 -24.61 -6.43 4.86
CA GLU A 132 -25.84 -6.41 4.06
C GLU A 132 -25.79 -7.42 2.91
N LYS A 133 -24.66 -7.43 2.15
CA LYS A 133 -24.56 -8.19 0.89
C LYS A 133 -24.13 -9.65 1.08
N LEU A 134 -23.25 -9.91 2.04
CA LEU A 134 -22.65 -11.21 2.33
C LEU A 134 -22.56 -11.46 3.84
N PRO A 135 -23.70 -11.54 4.57
CA PRO A 135 -23.71 -11.57 6.03
C PRO A 135 -22.92 -12.74 6.64
N HIS A 136 -22.90 -13.90 5.96
CA HIS A 136 -22.16 -15.08 6.41
C HIS A 136 -20.63 -14.88 6.32
N VAL A 137 -20.15 -14.08 5.35
CA VAL A 137 -18.74 -13.67 5.23
C VAL A 137 -18.43 -12.59 6.27
N ALA A 138 -19.32 -11.60 6.39
CA ALA A 138 -19.17 -10.51 7.34
C ALA A 138 -19.03 -11.00 8.78
N ALA A 139 -19.75 -12.08 9.15
CA ALA A 139 -19.66 -12.71 10.49
C ALA A 139 -18.28 -13.31 10.80
N LYS A 140 -17.41 -13.44 9.79
CA LYS A 140 -16.03 -13.95 9.91
C LYS A 140 -14.97 -12.85 9.88
N LEU A 141 -15.36 -11.60 9.65
CA LEU A 141 -14.43 -10.46 9.76
C LEU A 141 -14.04 -10.24 11.22
N ASN A 142 -12.81 -9.79 11.43
CA ASN A 142 -12.33 -9.36 12.73
C ASN A 142 -12.37 -7.83 12.83
N ASN A 143 -13.35 -7.27 13.52
CA ASN A 143 -13.56 -5.81 13.59
C ASN A 143 -13.58 -5.11 12.22
N GLY A 144 -14.20 -5.75 11.23
CA GLY A 144 -14.26 -5.24 9.85
C GLY A 144 -13.02 -5.53 9.02
N ILE A 145 -12.00 -6.17 9.57
CA ILE A 145 -10.78 -6.57 8.86
C ILE A 145 -10.98 -7.97 8.27
N TRP A 146 -10.48 -8.16 7.06
CA TRP A 146 -10.50 -9.45 6.36
C TRP A 146 -9.76 -10.52 7.14
N THR A 147 -10.23 -11.76 7.09
CA THR A 147 -9.61 -12.91 7.72
C THR A 147 -9.58 -14.11 6.77
N LYS A 148 -8.77 -15.09 7.09
CA LYS A 148 -8.73 -16.36 6.37
C LYS A 148 -10.07 -17.11 6.43
N GLU A 149 -10.76 -17.01 7.55
CA GLU A 149 -12.09 -17.60 7.74
C GLU A 149 -13.15 -16.90 6.89
N ALA A 150 -13.05 -15.58 6.72
CA ALA A 150 -13.91 -14.82 5.81
C ALA A 150 -13.66 -15.22 4.36
N GLU A 151 -12.41 -15.40 3.96
CA GLU A 151 -12.07 -15.91 2.62
C GLU A 151 -12.63 -17.32 2.40
N GLN A 152 -12.47 -18.23 3.34
CA GLN A 152 -13.03 -19.57 3.25
C GLN A 152 -14.56 -19.54 3.12
N ALA A 153 -15.24 -18.71 3.90
CA ALA A 153 -16.68 -18.52 3.81
C ALA A 153 -17.10 -17.97 2.44
N LEU A 154 -16.35 -17.00 1.91
CA LEU A 154 -16.60 -16.46 0.56
C LEU A 154 -16.44 -17.53 -0.52
N LEU A 155 -15.37 -18.32 -0.48
CA LEU A 155 -15.10 -19.35 -1.49
C LEU A 155 -16.13 -20.49 -1.47
N GLN A 156 -16.77 -20.75 -0.34
CA GLN A 156 -17.85 -21.74 -0.24
C GLN A 156 -19.16 -21.30 -0.93
N THR A 157 -19.30 -20.03 -1.26
CA THR A 157 -20.48 -19.54 -2.01
C THR A 157 -20.45 -19.92 -3.49
N ALA A 158 -19.33 -20.45 -3.99
CA ALA A 158 -19.11 -20.82 -5.40
C ALA A 158 -19.45 -22.29 -5.72
N GLY A 159 -20.21 -22.98 -4.82
CA GLY A 159 -20.63 -24.36 -5.01
C GLY A 159 -22.00 -24.49 -5.60
#